data_faa60714d1e1415806c53505d15f0de1
#
_entry.id   faa60714d1e1415806c53505d15f0de1
#
_cell.length_a   1.000
_cell.length_b   1.000
_cell.length_c   1.000
_cell.angle_alpha   90.00
_cell.angle_beta   90.00
_cell.angle_gamma   90.00
#
_symmetry.space_group_name_H-M   'P 1'
#
loop_
_entity.id
_entity.type
_entity.pdbx_description
1 polymer ?
#
loop_
_entity_poly.entity_id
_entity_poly.type
_entity_poly.pdbx_seq_one_letter_code
_entity_poly.pdbx_strand_id
1 'polypeptide(L)' 'MDIKKFKSVAVAIETYKLLKKLAEQDDRSAGMQITHLVKQEAKKRKVNA' A
#
# COMPACT_ATOMS: atom_id res chain seq x y z
N MET A 1 -17.62 -2.93 0.43
CA MET A 1 -16.48 -2.27 1.11
C MET A 1 -16.99 -1.36 2.20
N ASP A 2 -16.42 -1.44 3.37
CA ASP A 2 -16.80 -0.59 4.50
C ASP A 2 -16.04 0.73 4.41
N ILE A 3 -16.75 1.83 4.21
CA ILE A 3 -16.14 3.15 4.05
C ILE A 3 -15.49 3.67 5.32
N LYS A 4 -15.82 3.10 6.47
CA LYS A 4 -15.18 3.47 7.74
C LYS A 4 -13.81 2.82 7.89
N LYS A 5 -13.56 1.73 7.19
CA LYS A 5 -12.29 1.00 7.26
C LYS A 5 -11.36 1.31 6.08
N PHE A 6 -11.92 1.79 4.99
CA PHE A 6 -11.16 1.97 3.76
C PHE A 6 -11.34 3.38 3.21
N LYS A 7 -10.27 3.92 2.67
CA LYS A 7 -10.27 5.22 2.00
C LYS A 7 -9.64 5.07 0.64
N SER A 8 -10.05 5.90 -0.30
CA SER A 8 -9.45 5.94 -1.62
C SER A 8 -8.30 6.92 -1.66
N VAL A 9 -7.22 6.55 -2.32
CA VAL A 9 -6.05 7.41 -2.52
C VAL A 9 -5.68 7.32 -3.99
N ALA A 10 -5.52 8.47 -4.64
CA ALA A 10 -5.07 8.51 -6.03
C ALA A 10 -3.54 8.42 -6.08
N VAL A 11 -3.02 7.58 -6.98
CA VAL A 11 -1.58 7.48 -7.21
C VAL A 11 -1.31 7.63 -8.69
N ALA A 12 -0.11 8.10 -9.04
CA ALA A 12 0.30 8.20 -10.43
C ALA A 12 0.31 6.80 -11.08
N ILE A 13 0.01 6.75 -12.37
CA ILE A 13 -0.04 5.49 -13.10
C ILE A 13 1.30 4.74 -13.01
N GLU A 14 2.41 5.46 -13.12
CA GLU A 14 3.74 4.84 -13.02
C GLU A 14 3.95 4.18 -11.66
N THR A 15 3.54 4.85 -10.61
CA THR A 15 3.62 4.31 -9.25
C THR A 15 2.75 3.07 -9.11
N TYR A 16 1.57 3.11 -9.69
CA TYR A 16 0.65 1.97 -9.65
C TYR A 16 1.24 0.75 -10.35
N LYS A 17 1.90 0.95 -11.50
CA LYS A 17 2.55 -0.13 -12.22
C LYS A 17 3.65 -0.79 -11.40
N LEU A 18 4.47 0.02 -10.73
CA LEU A 18 5.52 -0.48 -9.85
C LEU A 18 4.90 -1.24 -8.67
N LEU A 19 3.84 -0.71 -8.11
CA LEU A 19 3.14 -1.36 -7.01
C LEU A 19 2.65 -2.74 -7.40
N LYS A 20 2.07 -2.86 -8.59
CA LYS A 20 1.58 -4.16 -9.08
C LYS A 20 2.72 -5.17 -9.25
N LYS A 21 3.85 -4.72 -9.77
CA LYS A 21 5.02 -5.60 -9.94
C LYS A 21 5.53 -6.09 -8.59
N LEU A 22 5.61 -5.18 -7.62
CA LEU A 22 6.06 -5.55 -6.28
C LEU A 22 5.08 -6.52 -5.63
N ALA A 23 3.78 -6.27 -5.81
CA ALA A 23 2.76 -7.15 -5.24
C ALA A 23 2.84 -8.56 -5.83
N GLU A 24 3.09 -8.67 -7.13
CA GLU A 24 3.25 -9.97 -7.77
C GLU A 24 4.47 -10.72 -7.23
N GLN A 25 5.59 -10.03 -7.04
CA GLN A 25 6.80 -10.63 -6.50
C GLN A 25 6.59 -11.13 -5.07
N ASP A 26 5.79 -10.43 -4.29
CA ASP A 26 5.51 -10.77 -2.90
C ASP A 26 4.26 -11.63 -2.76
N ASP A 27 3.63 -12.00 -3.87
CA ASP A 27 2.41 -12.80 -3.90
C ASP A 27 1.29 -12.19 -3.06
N ARG A 28 1.07 -10.89 -3.24
CA ARG A 28 0.07 -10.12 -2.53
C ARG A 28 -0.79 -9.33 -3.51
N SER A 29 -1.99 -8.93 -3.06
CA SER A 29 -2.78 -7.97 -3.83
C SER A 29 -2.15 -6.58 -3.72
N ALA A 30 -2.47 -5.68 -4.67
CA ALA A 30 -1.95 -4.32 -4.64
C ALA A 30 -2.32 -3.60 -3.34
N GLY A 31 -3.55 -3.80 -2.85
CA GLY A 31 -3.99 -3.20 -1.59
C GLY A 31 -3.17 -3.68 -0.40
N MET A 32 -2.92 -4.97 -0.32
CA MET A 32 -2.11 -5.54 0.76
C MET A 32 -0.66 -5.08 0.66
N GLN A 33 -0.15 -4.92 -0.56
CA GLN A 33 1.21 -4.44 -0.76
C GLN A 33 1.37 -2.99 -0.27
N ILE A 34 0.39 -2.14 -0.56
CA ILE A 34 0.39 -0.77 -0.05
C ILE A 34 0.42 -0.77 1.48
N THR A 35 -0.45 -1.56 2.09
CA THR A 35 -0.52 -1.67 3.55
C THR A 35 0.83 -2.07 4.14
N HIS A 36 1.46 -3.06 3.53
CA HIS A 36 2.76 -3.55 3.99
C HIS A 36 3.84 -2.46 3.90
N LEU A 37 3.92 -1.79 2.76
CA LEU A 37 4.94 -0.77 2.53
C LEU A 37 4.74 0.44 3.45
N VAL A 38 3.49 0.88 3.62
CA VAL A 38 3.19 2.01 4.48
C VAL A 38 3.51 1.69 5.94
N LYS A 39 3.15 0.50 6.40
CA LYS A 39 3.45 0.10 7.76
C LYS A 39 4.95 -0.02 8.01
N GLN A 40 5.70 -0.53 7.05
CA GLN A 40 7.15 -0.60 7.16
C GLN A 40 7.77 0.79 7.32
N GLU A 41 7.35 1.73 6.48
CA GLU A 41 7.89 3.08 6.52
C GLU A 41 7.50 3.80 7.82
N ALA A 42 6.26 3.64 8.25
CA ALA A 42 5.81 4.24 9.50
C ALA A 42 6.59 3.70 10.70
N LYS A 43 6.82 2.40 10.72
CA LYS A 43 7.60 1.77 11.78
C LYS A 43 9.04 2.29 11.80
N LYS A 44 9.63 2.43 10.64
CA LYS A 44 10.98 2.94 10.47
C LYS A 44 11.11 4.37 11.00
N ARG A 45 10.06 5.18 10.81
CA ARG A 45 10.05 6.58 11.26
C ARG A 45 9.39 6.75 12.62
N LYS A 46 8.97 5.67 13.26
CA LYS A 46 8.30 5.68 14.56
C LYS A 46 7.03 6.51 14.57
N VAL A 47 6.26 6.41 13.50
CA VAL A 47 4.97 7.09 13.38
C VAL A 47 3.87 6.14 13.84
N ASN A 48 2.99 6.62 14.72
CA ASN A 48 1.84 5.86 15.18
C ASN A 48 0.56 6.48 14.62
N ALA A 49 -0.33 5.64 14.13
CA ALA A 49 -1.62 6.10 13.61
C ALA A 49 -2.60 6.33 14.75
#